data_8b64c7b79e6dc734d4cdc8ceaedb7fb7
#
_entry.id   8b64c7b79e6dc734d4cdc8ceaedb7fb7
#
_cell.length_a   1.000
_cell.length_b   1.000
_cell.length_c   1.000
_cell.angle_alpha   90.00
_cell.angle_beta   90.00
_cell.angle_gamma   90.00
#
_symmetry.space_group_name_H-M   'P 1'
#
loop_
_entity.id
_entity.type
_entity.pdbx_description
1 polymer ?
#
loop_
_entity_poly.entity_id
_entity_poly.type
_entity_poly.pdbx_seq_one_letter_code
_entity_poly.pdbx_strand_id
1 'polypeptide(L)'
;VIRVVVADDQALVRAGVRMLLQAAGDMEVVGEAEDGAEAVRLAEHHRPDVVLMDLRMPRVDGLEAIKRILGSQPGAKIVVLTTFADDANVYAALRVGALGFLVKDDEPERMVDAVRRAASGEQLLAPSVLRRVVERALAAEQQATPAPVGLTERELEVLALVGTGLSNAEIADRLHVGVTTVKTHVGSAMDKLGLRNRIQAAVVAHRIGLVDAAFRPVRHPPRG
;
A
#
# COMPACT_ATOMS: atom_id res chain seq x y z
N VAL A 1 19.09 10.02 -1.37
CA VAL A 1 18.02 10.98 -1.72
C VAL A 1 16.86 10.17 -2.29
N ILE A 2 15.66 10.35 -1.73
CA ILE A 2 14.42 9.68 -2.18
C ILE A 2 13.91 10.41 -3.42
N ARG A 3 13.76 9.69 -4.52
CA ARG A 3 13.29 10.23 -5.80
C ARG A 3 11.77 10.10 -5.92
N VAL A 4 11.07 11.21 -6.11
CA VAL A 4 9.61 11.26 -6.10
C VAL A 4 9.07 11.80 -7.42
N VAL A 5 8.04 11.14 -7.97
CA VAL A 5 7.18 11.71 -9.03
C VAL A 5 5.87 12.17 -8.38
N VAL A 6 5.42 13.37 -8.70
CA VAL A 6 4.18 13.96 -8.22
C VAL A 6 3.19 14.10 -9.39
N ALA A 7 2.03 13.47 -9.27
CA ALA A 7 0.97 13.51 -10.28
C ALA A 7 -0.32 14.08 -9.67
N ASP A 8 -0.73 15.24 -10.15
CA ASP A 8 -1.92 15.98 -9.72
C ASP A 8 -2.32 16.96 -10.82
N ASP A 9 -3.57 17.15 -11.13
CA ASP A 9 -4.00 18.10 -12.18
C ASP A 9 -3.89 19.55 -11.73
N GLN A 10 -3.86 19.81 -10.43
CA GLN A 10 -3.77 21.14 -9.84
C GLN A 10 -2.31 21.59 -9.70
N ALA A 11 -1.88 22.55 -10.53
CA ALA A 11 -0.52 23.09 -10.52
C ALA A 11 -0.07 23.63 -9.14
N LEU A 12 -0.99 24.23 -8.38
CA LEU A 12 -0.72 24.76 -7.04
C LEU A 12 -0.38 23.65 -6.04
N VAL A 13 -1.12 22.51 -6.11
CA VAL A 13 -0.85 21.34 -5.28
C VAL A 13 0.52 20.75 -5.60
N ARG A 14 0.84 20.54 -6.89
CA ARG A 14 2.16 20.06 -7.32
C ARG A 14 3.28 20.95 -6.80
N ALA A 15 3.15 22.27 -6.98
CA ALA A 15 4.15 23.24 -6.50
C ALA A 15 4.32 23.19 -4.97
N GLY A 16 3.22 23.10 -4.21
CA GLY A 16 3.24 22.99 -2.75
C GLY A 16 3.93 21.71 -2.29
N VAL A 17 3.55 20.56 -2.87
CA VAL A 17 4.17 19.26 -2.56
C VAL A 17 5.68 19.29 -2.89
N ARG A 18 6.06 19.81 -4.05
CA ARG A 18 7.47 19.94 -4.42
C ARG A 18 8.26 20.77 -3.42
N MET A 19 7.77 21.95 -3.05
CA MET A 19 8.44 22.82 -2.07
C MET A 19 8.62 22.11 -0.72
N LEU A 20 7.57 21.40 -0.28
CA LEU A 20 7.58 20.66 0.96
C LEU A 20 8.62 19.54 0.97
N LEU A 21 8.64 18.70 -0.08
CA LEU A 21 9.58 17.59 -0.18
C LEU A 21 11.03 18.08 -0.33
N GLN A 22 11.26 19.15 -1.10
CA GLN A 22 12.59 19.77 -1.22
C GLN A 22 13.09 20.36 0.09
N ALA A 23 12.21 20.97 0.89
CA ALA A 23 12.58 21.52 2.20
C ALA A 23 12.99 20.43 3.21
N ALA A 24 12.58 19.17 3.03
CA ALA A 24 12.98 18.05 3.87
C ALA A 24 14.46 17.65 3.71
N GLY A 25 15.12 18.05 2.61
CA GLY A 25 16.56 17.89 2.36
C GLY A 25 17.03 16.48 1.96
N ASP A 26 16.20 15.47 2.11
CA ASP A 26 16.49 14.07 1.79
C ASP A 26 15.66 13.53 0.61
N MET A 27 14.89 14.41 -0.06
CA MET A 27 13.97 14.07 -1.14
C MET A 27 14.19 14.97 -2.37
N GLU A 28 13.93 14.41 -3.55
CA GLU A 28 13.98 15.11 -4.83
C GLU A 28 12.75 14.79 -5.67
N VAL A 29 12.03 15.80 -6.13
CA VAL A 29 10.97 15.65 -7.13
C VAL A 29 11.59 15.58 -8.50
N VAL A 30 11.64 14.38 -9.07
CA VAL A 30 12.27 14.09 -10.38
C VAL A 30 11.30 14.23 -11.56
N GLY A 31 10.01 14.44 -11.29
CA GLY A 31 9.00 14.65 -12.32
C GLY A 31 7.67 15.13 -11.74
N GLU A 32 6.98 15.97 -12.48
CA GLU A 32 5.62 16.44 -12.19
C GLU A 32 4.71 16.11 -13.37
N ALA A 33 3.55 15.51 -13.11
CA ALA A 33 2.56 15.12 -14.08
C ALA A 33 1.23 15.85 -13.84
N GLU A 34 0.57 16.29 -14.90
CA GLU A 34 -0.78 16.88 -14.84
C GLU A 34 -1.91 15.90 -15.18
N ASP A 35 -1.55 14.68 -15.62
CA ASP A 35 -2.48 13.59 -15.88
C ASP A 35 -1.81 12.23 -15.71
N GLY A 36 -2.65 11.17 -15.73
CA GLY A 36 -2.18 9.81 -15.54
C GLY A 36 -1.29 9.29 -16.66
N ALA A 37 -1.46 9.74 -17.91
CA ALA A 37 -0.61 9.31 -19.01
C ALA A 37 0.81 9.85 -18.87
N GLU A 38 0.95 11.09 -18.43
CA GLU A 38 2.23 11.71 -18.12
C GLU A 38 2.87 11.04 -16.90
N ALA A 39 2.09 10.76 -15.86
CA ALA A 39 2.56 10.05 -14.68
C ALA A 39 3.17 8.68 -15.03
N VAL A 40 2.52 7.91 -15.91
CA VAL A 40 3.06 6.63 -16.41
C VAL A 40 4.41 6.82 -17.10
N ARG A 41 4.50 7.77 -18.05
CA ARG A 41 5.74 8.06 -18.79
C ARG A 41 6.90 8.46 -17.84
N LEU A 42 6.60 9.34 -16.87
CA LEU A 42 7.60 9.78 -15.90
C LEU A 42 8.03 8.65 -14.96
N ALA A 43 7.11 7.80 -14.52
CA ALA A 43 7.43 6.63 -13.70
C ALA A 43 8.35 5.64 -14.47
N GLU A 44 8.07 5.39 -15.75
CA GLU A 44 8.89 4.52 -16.59
C GLU A 44 10.30 5.11 -16.84
N HIS A 45 10.36 6.40 -17.10
CA HIS A 45 11.61 7.08 -17.41
C HIS A 45 12.52 7.25 -16.18
N HIS A 46 11.96 7.72 -15.08
CA HIS A 46 12.73 8.06 -13.88
C HIS A 46 12.90 6.91 -12.90
N ARG A 47 12.02 5.90 -12.95
CA ARG A 47 11.95 4.81 -11.95
C ARG A 47 12.07 5.36 -10.52
N PRO A 48 11.14 6.22 -10.09
CA PRO A 48 11.21 6.88 -8.80
C PRO A 48 11.08 5.87 -7.65
N ASP A 49 11.54 6.26 -6.46
CA ASP A 49 11.34 5.48 -5.24
C ASP A 49 9.88 5.53 -4.78
N VAL A 50 9.20 6.66 -5.03
CA VAL A 50 7.79 6.86 -4.67
C VAL A 50 7.08 7.65 -5.76
N VAL A 51 5.84 7.26 -6.08
CA VAL A 51 4.91 8.06 -6.91
C VAL A 51 3.78 8.54 -6.00
N LEU A 52 3.61 9.86 -5.89
CA LEU A 52 2.43 10.48 -5.30
C LEU A 52 1.40 10.69 -6.41
N MET A 53 0.22 10.09 -6.28
CA MET A 53 -0.76 9.99 -7.36
C MET A 53 -2.13 10.50 -6.94
N ASP A 54 -2.58 11.60 -7.54
CA ASP A 54 -4.00 11.96 -7.45
C ASP A 54 -4.85 10.98 -8.28
N LEU A 55 -6.03 10.66 -7.78
CA LEU A 55 -6.97 9.79 -8.48
C LEU A 55 -7.82 10.53 -9.50
N ARG A 56 -8.07 11.83 -9.27
CA ARG A 56 -8.97 12.63 -10.10
C ARG A 56 -8.17 13.53 -11.03
N MET A 57 -7.75 12.99 -12.14
CA MET A 57 -7.02 13.72 -13.19
C MET A 57 -7.74 13.60 -14.55
N PRO A 58 -7.59 14.59 -15.43
CA PRO A 58 -8.17 14.54 -16.78
C PRO A 58 -7.48 13.47 -17.65
N ARG A 59 -8.10 13.15 -18.78
CA ARG A 59 -7.60 12.21 -19.82
C ARG A 59 -7.43 10.77 -19.31
N VAL A 60 -6.39 10.50 -18.55
CA VAL A 60 -6.16 9.21 -17.87
C VAL A 60 -6.23 9.49 -16.37
N ASP A 61 -7.17 8.84 -15.69
CA ASP A 61 -7.32 8.97 -14.25
C ASP A 61 -6.21 8.23 -13.49
N GLY A 62 -6.05 8.58 -12.20
CA GLY A 62 -4.99 8.01 -11.38
C GLY A 62 -5.12 6.51 -11.16
N LEU A 63 -6.34 5.96 -11.10
CA LEU A 63 -6.54 4.53 -10.92
C LEU A 63 -6.03 3.73 -12.13
N GLU A 64 -6.30 4.21 -13.33
CA GLU A 64 -5.80 3.61 -14.56
C GLU A 64 -4.27 3.79 -14.68
N ALA A 65 -3.74 4.95 -14.28
CA ALA A 65 -2.30 5.18 -14.22
C ALA A 65 -1.61 4.21 -13.26
N ILE A 66 -2.16 3.99 -12.06
CA ILE A 66 -1.65 3.02 -11.08
C ILE A 66 -1.60 1.61 -11.68
N LYS A 67 -2.66 1.17 -12.37
CA LYS A 67 -2.70 -0.15 -13.03
C LYS A 67 -1.58 -0.30 -14.06
N ARG A 68 -1.37 0.71 -14.90
CA ARG A 68 -0.34 0.70 -15.96
C ARG A 68 1.07 0.68 -15.34
N ILE A 69 1.34 1.55 -14.38
CA ILE A 69 2.65 1.59 -13.69
C ILE A 69 2.93 0.24 -13.01
N LEU A 70 1.99 -0.30 -12.24
CA LEU A 70 2.17 -1.59 -11.57
C LEU A 70 2.21 -2.78 -12.55
N GLY A 71 1.65 -2.63 -13.74
CA GLY A 71 1.75 -3.62 -14.82
C GLY A 71 3.17 -3.71 -15.40
N SER A 72 3.82 -2.55 -15.62
CA SER A 72 5.20 -2.46 -16.14
C SER A 72 6.27 -2.55 -15.04
N GLN A 73 5.95 -2.08 -13.84
CA GLN A 73 6.85 -2.03 -12.68
C GLN A 73 6.12 -2.55 -11.42
N PRO A 74 6.04 -3.88 -11.22
CA PRO A 74 5.30 -4.47 -10.08
C PRO A 74 5.77 -4.03 -8.69
N GLY A 75 7.03 -3.59 -8.57
CA GLY A 75 7.64 -3.08 -7.34
C GLY A 75 7.48 -1.56 -7.12
N ALA A 76 6.78 -0.83 -8.00
CA ALA A 76 6.59 0.60 -7.84
C ALA A 76 5.80 0.92 -6.56
N LYS A 77 6.27 1.90 -5.81
CA LYS A 77 5.64 2.34 -4.57
C LYS A 77 4.77 3.55 -4.84
N ILE A 78 3.46 3.33 -4.90
CA ILE A 78 2.49 4.37 -5.24
C ILE A 78 1.66 4.71 -4.01
N VAL A 79 1.65 5.99 -3.65
CA VAL A 79 0.84 6.56 -2.58
C VAL A 79 -0.21 7.47 -3.20
N VAL A 80 -1.46 7.23 -2.88
CA VAL A 80 -2.58 8.03 -3.37
C VAL A 80 -2.62 9.38 -2.65
N LEU A 81 -2.78 10.48 -3.38
CA LEU A 81 -3.16 11.78 -2.85
C LEU A 81 -4.66 11.96 -3.03
N THR A 82 -5.37 12.38 -1.99
CA THR A 82 -6.83 12.57 -2.06
C THR A 82 -7.30 13.71 -1.17
N THR A 83 -8.40 14.35 -1.54
CA THR A 83 -9.08 15.32 -0.66
C THR A 83 -9.98 14.63 0.37
N PHE A 84 -10.41 13.38 0.13
CA PHE A 84 -11.32 12.63 1.01
C PHE A 84 -10.86 11.19 1.22
N ALA A 85 -10.63 10.82 2.47
CA ALA A 85 -10.19 9.47 2.86
C ALA A 85 -11.23 8.37 2.59
N ASP A 86 -12.51 8.70 2.46
CA ASP A 86 -13.62 7.76 2.23
C ASP A 86 -14.03 7.63 0.74
N ASP A 87 -13.22 8.13 -0.17
CA ASP A 87 -13.50 7.99 -1.61
C ASP A 87 -13.45 6.51 -2.03
N ALA A 88 -14.48 6.06 -2.76
CA ALA A 88 -14.54 4.71 -3.31
C ALA A 88 -13.32 4.38 -4.21
N ASN A 89 -12.75 5.39 -4.88
CA ASN A 89 -11.57 5.23 -5.72
C ASN A 89 -10.30 4.95 -4.92
N VAL A 90 -10.19 5.45 -3.68
CA VAL A 90 -9.07 5.09 -2.77
C VAL A 90 -9.06 3.59 -2.51
N TYR A 91 -10.22 3.01 -2.21
CA TYR A 91 -10.32 1.56 -2.01
C TYR A 91 -9.97 0.76 -3.27
N ALA A 92 -10.40 1.24 -4.45
CA ALA A 92 -10.03 0.62 -5.71
C ALA A 92 -8.51 0.68 -5.97
N ALA A 93 -7.87 1.81 -5.71
CA ALA A 93 -6.43 1.99 -5.86
C ALA A 93 -5.63 1.07 -4.91
N LEU A 94 -6.06 0.96 -3.65
CA LEU A 94 -5.44 0.07 -2.67
C LEU A 94 -5.58 -1.41 -3.07
N ARG A 95 -6.72 -1.81 -3.63
CA ARG A 95 -6.93 -3.18 -4.16
C ARG A 95 -6.02 -3.50 -5.34
N VAL A 96 -5.77 -2.54 -6.21
CA VAL A 96 -4.88 -2.71 -7.38
C VAL A 96 -3.41 -2.81 -6.96
N GLY A 97 -3.03 -2.22 -5.83
CA GLY A 97 -1.67 -2.33 -5.32
C GLY A 97 -1.05 -1.03 -4.80
N ALA A 98 -1.79 0.07 -4.72
CA ALA A 98 -1.29 1.27 -4.05
C ALA A 98 -0.87 0.95 -2.61
N LEU A 99 0.23 1.55 -2.15
CA LEU A 99 0.85 1.28 -0.85
C LEU A 99 0.06 1.88 0.32
N GLY A 100 -0.63 2.98 0.03
CA GLY A 100 -1.43 3.72 1.00
C GLY A 100 -2.03 4.97 0.39
N PHE A 101 -2.55 5.85 1.24
CA PHE A 101 -3.04 7.16 0.81
C PHE A 101 -2.69 8.25 1.83
N LEU A 102 -2.68 9.48 1.34
CA LEU A 102 -2.52 10.72 2.09
C LEU A 102 -3.66 11.66 1.76
N VAL A 103 -4.12 12.40 2.74
CA VAL A 103 -5.08 13.48 2.53
C VAL A 103 -4.29 14.75 2.15
N LYS A 104 -4.73 15.46 1.10
CA LYS A 104 -4.03 16.65 0.59
C LYS A 104 -3.94 17.79 1.63
N ASP A 105 -4.91 17.84 2.55
CA ASP A 105 -5.00 18.83 3.63
C ASP A 105 -4.34 18.36 4.93
N ASP A 106 -3.62 17.23 4.94
CA ASP A 106 -2.86 16.78 6.11
C ASP A 106 -1.68 17.73 6.43
N GLU A 107 -1.22 17.63 7.68
CA GLU A 107 -0.05 18.40 8.13
C GLU A 107 1.18 18.08 7.25
N PRO A 108 1.99 19.12 6.86
CA PRO A 108 3.16 18.97 6.01
C PRO A 108 4.13 17.87 6.46
N GLU A 109 4.37 17.78 7.76
CA GLU A 109 5.28 16.81 8.36
C GLU A 109 4.82 15.37 8.14
N ARG A 110 3.51 15.14 8.14
CA ARG A 110 2.92 13.81 7.87
C ARG A 110 3.15 13.37 6.44
N MET A 111 3.08 14.28 5.47
CA MET A 111 3.35 13.96 4.08
C MET A 111 4.81 13.55 3.88
N VAL A 112 5.75 14.30 4.47
CA VAL A 112 7.18 13.98 4.43
C VAL A 112 7.48 12.62 5.06
N ASP A 113 6.94 12.35 6.27
CA ASP A 113 7.10 11.06 6.95
C ASP A 113 6.52 9.90 6.12
N ALA A 114 5.33 10.11 5.53
CA ALA A 114 4.70 9.10 4.71
C ALA A 114 5.52 8.76 3.45
N VAL A 115 6.15 9.75 2.79
CA VAL A 115 7.04 9.49 1.65
C VAL A 115 8.27 8.70 2.10
N ARG A 116 8.88 9.00 3.25
CA ARG A 116 10.00 8.22 3.80
C ARG A 116 9.60 6.78 4.07
N ARG A 117 8.47 6.58 4.72
CA ARG A 117 7.93 5.24 5.02
C ARG A 117 7.55 4.48 3.77
N ALA A 118 6.95 5.15 2.78
CA ALA A 118 6.67 4.55 1.48
C ALA A 118 7.96 4.09 0.79
N ALA A 119 8.99 4.94 0.78
CA ALA A 119 10.29 4.63 0.20
C ALA A 119 10.96 3.41 0.86
N SER A 120 10.73 3.19 2.16
CA SER A 120 11.19 1.97 2.86
C SER A 120 10.27 0.75 2.66
N GLY A 121 9.17 0.90 1.91
CA GLY A 121 8.17 -0.16 1.71
C GLY A 121 7.26 -0.38 2.91
N GLU A 122 7.16 0.60 3.83
CA GLU A 122 6.24 0.52 4.96
C GLU A 122 4.82 0.87 4.54
N GLN A 123 3.87 0.23 5.21
CA GLN A 123 2.46 0.53 5.02
C GLN A 123 2.09 1.88 5.64
N LEU A 124 1.29 2.67 4.91
CA LEU A 124 0.83 3.99 5.35
C LEU A 124 -0.58 3.99 5.97
N LEU A 125 -1.21 2.83 6.11
CA LEU A 125 -2.56 2.74 6.63
C LEU A 125 -2.57 2.47 8.13
N ALA A 126 -3.42 3.21 8.85
CA ALA A 126 -3.75 2.86 10.23
C ALA A 126 -4.50 1.51 10.28
N PRO A 127 -4.36 0.71 11.35
CA PRO A 127 -5.05 -0.58 11.48
C PRO A 127 -6.57 -0.52 11.27
N SER A 128 -7.21 0.54 11.75
CA SER A 128 -8.66 0.76 11.59
C SER A 128 -9.05 0.98 10.12
N VAL A 129 -8.24 1.69 9.36
CA VAL A 129 -8.48 1.93 7.93
C VAL A 129 -8.26 0.63 7.15
N LEU A 130 -7.21 -0.12 7.46
CA LEU A 130 -6.98 -1.42 6.82
C LEU A 130 -8.17 -2.37 7.02
N ARG A 131 -8.73 -2.46 8.24
CA ARG A 131 -9.93 -3.28 8.52
C ARG A 131 -11.10 -2.89 7.63
N ARG A 132 -11.44 -1.60 7.55
CA ARG A 132 -12.54 -1.11 6.67
C ARG A 132 -12.30 -1.44 5.20
N VAL A 133 -11.06 -1.35 4.72
CA VAL A 133 -10.70 -1.72 3.34
C VAL A 133 -10.90 -3.21 3.11
N VAL A 134 -10.45 -4.05 4.05
CA VAL A 134 -10.62 -5.51 3.97
C VAL A 134 -12.10 -5.89 4.02
N GLU A 135 -12.89 -5.36 4.97
CA GLU A 135 -14.35 -5.60 5.05
C GLU A 135 -15.05 -5.27 3.72
N ARG A 136 -14.72 -4.13 3.13
CA ARG A 136 -15.31 -3.71 1.85
C ARG A 136 -14.85 -4.60 0.69
N ALA A 137 -13.60 -5.05 0.69
CA ALA A 137 -13.09 -5.99 -0.32
C ALA A 137 -13.77 -7.36 -0.23
N LEU A 138 -13.96 -7.88 0.98
CA LEU A 138 -14.64 -9.15 1.22
C LEU A 138 -16.12 -9.10 0.86
N ALA A 139 -16.81 -7.99 1.13
CA ALA A 139 -18.22 -7.81 0.76
C ALA A 139 -18.44 -7.78 -0.77
N ALA A 140 -17.41 -7.40 -1.54
CA ALA A 140 -17.48 -7.35 -3.00
C ALA A 140 -17.16 -8.70 -3.67
N GLU A 141 -16.66 -9.70 -2.95
CA GLU A 141 -16.20 -10.98 -3.47
C GLU A 141 -16.82 -12.15 -2.68
N GLN A 142 -17.65 -12.95 -3.34
CA GLN A 142 -18.42 -14.05 -2.70
C GLN A 142 -17.74 -15.42 -2.73
N GLN A 143 -16.45 -15.55 -3.05
CA GLN A 143 -15.82 -16.87 -3.19
C GLN A 143 -14.67 -17.08 -2.21
N ALA A 144 -14.76 -18.16 -1.43
CA ALA A 144 -13.63 -18.67 -0.64
C ALA A 144 -12.54 -19.23 -1.56
N THR A 145 -11.29 -18.84 -1.32
CA THR A 145 -10.13 -19.34 -2.08
C THR A 145 -9.48 -20.49 -1.29
N PRO A 146 -9.07 -21.59 -1.94
CA PRO A 146 -8.32 -22.65 -1.26
C PRO A 146 -7.06 -22.12 -0.59
N ALA A 147 -6.64 -22.75 0.51
CA ALA A 147 -5.41 -22.38 1.19
C ALA A 147 -4.21 -22.50 0.23
N PRO A 148 -3.36 -21.46 0.14
CA PRO A 148 -2.22 -21.47 -0.77
C PRO A 148 -1.20 -22.52 -0.33
N VAL A 149 -0.69 -23.28 -1.31
CA VAL A 149 0.40 -24.24 -1.12
C VAL A 149 1.73 -23.49 -1.10
N GLY A 150 2.62 -23.80 -0.15
CA GLY A 150 3.99 -23.31 -0.16
C GLY A 150 4.36 -22.25 0.89
N LEU A 151 3.43 -21.82 1.71
CA LEU A 151 3.76 -21.00 2.88
C LEU A 151 4.28 -21.86 4.04
N THR A 152 5.30 -21.37 4.73
CA THR A 152 5.77 -21.98 5.99
C THR A 152 4.80 -21.65 7.12
N GLU A 153 4.85 -22.41 8.22
CA GLU A 153 4.04 -22.12 9.42
C GLU A 153 4.24 -20.69 9.93
N ARG A 154 5.48 -20.21 9.90
CA ARG A 154 5.79 -18.85 10.35
C ARG A 154 5.23 -17.78 9.40
N GLU A 155 5.24 -18.02 8.11
CA GLU A 155 4.60 -17.13 7.14
C GLU A 155 3.08 -17.11 7.29
N LEU A 156 2.45 -18.27 7.55
CA LEU A 156 1.01 -18.34 7.84
C LEU A 156 0.65 -17.61 9.14
N GLU A 157 1.43 -17.76 10.19
CA GLU A 157 1.24 -17.06 11.45
C GLU A 157 1.34 -15.54 11.29
N VAL A 158 2.38 -15.07 10.60
CA VAL A 158 2.56 -13.67 10.30
C VAL A 158 1.45 -13.14 9.39
N LEU A 159 1.04 -13.90 8.37
CA LEU A 159 -0.05 -13.54 7.47
C LEU A 159 -1.40 -13.43 8.21
N ALA A 160 -1.68 -14.32 9.16
CA ALA A 160 -2.84 -14.24 10.03
C ALA A 160 -2.86 -12.92 10.82
N LEU A 161 -1.72 -12.54 11.41
CA LEU A 161 -1.59 -11.29 12.17
C LEU A 161 -1.69 -10.04 11.27
N VAL A 162 -1.20 -10.11 10.02
CA VAL A 162 -1.44 -9.08 9.01
C VAL A 162 -2.95 -8.93 8.75
N GLY A 163 -3.66 -10.04 8.62
CA GLY A 163 -5.11 -10.07 8.43
C GLY A 163 -5.91 -9.44 9.58
N THR A 164 -5.39 -9.47 10.81
CA THR A 164 -6.02 -8.78 11.95
C THR A 164 -5.79 -7.27 11.95
N GLY A 165 -4.95 -6.75 11.06
CA GLY A 165 -4.64 -5.33 10.93
C GLY A 165 -3.45 -4.84 11.77
N LEU A 166 -2.71 -5.72 12.46
CA LEU A 166 -1.55 -5.34 13.28
C LEU A 166 -0.42 -4.80 12.40
N SER A 167 0.30 -3.78 12.87
CA SER A 167 1.55 -3.29 12.27
C SER A 167 2.69 -4.29 12.43
N ASN A 168 3.80 -4.09 11.71
CA ASN A 168 4.97 -4.96 11.88
C ASN A 168 5.58 -4.88 13.28
N ALA A 169 5.49 -3.74 13.95
CA ALA A 169 5.93 -3.58 15.34
C ALA A 169 5.06 -4.38 16.30
N GLU A 170 3.73 -4.25 16.20
CA GLU A 170 2.79 -5.02 17.02
C GLU A 170 2.89 -6.53 16.79
N ILE A 171 3.16 -6.95 15.53
CA ILE A 171 3.42 -8.37 15.20
C ILE A 171 4.73 -8.81 15.84
N ALA A 172 5.79 -7.99 15.79
CA ALA A 172 7.08 -8.29 16.37
C ALA A 172 6.97 -8.49 17.89
N ASP A 173 6.27 -7.58 18.57
CA ASP A 173 6.00 -7.68 20.01
C ASP A 173 5.21 -8.94 20.35
N ARG A 174 4.17 -9.25 19.58
CA ARG A 174 3.31 -10.41 19.80
C ARG A 174 4.02 -11.75 19.58
N LEU A 175 4.95 -11.79 18.63
CA LEU A 175 5.70 -12.99 18.26
C LEU A 175 7.08 -13.09 18.94
N HIS A 176 7.43 -12.08 19.74
CA HIS A 176 8.73 -11.94 20.43
C HIS A 176 9.94 -12.04 19.48
N VAL A 177 9.87 -11.33 18.35
CA VAL A 177 10.93 -11.27 17.32
C VAL A 177 11.26 -9.83 16.93
N GLY A 178 12.31 -9.63 16.15
CA GLY A 178 12.65 -8.31 15.63
C GLY A 178 11.69 -7.85 14.52
N VAL A 179 11.45 -6.55 14.42
CA VAL A 179 10.61 -5.94 13.36
C VAL A 179 11.14 -6.30 11.96
N THR A 180 12.47 -6.35 11.78
CA THR A 180 13.11 -6.76 10.51
C THR A 180 12.74 -8.20 10.14
N THR A 181 12.69 -9.11 11.12
CA THR A 181 12.27 -10.50 10.91
C THR A 181 10.82 -10.58 10.44
N VAL A 182 9.93 -9.78 11.03
CA VAL A 182 8.53 -9.68 10.58
C VAL A 182 8.45 -9.16 9.15
N LYS A 183 9.19 -8.07 8.82
CA LYS A 183 9.26 -7.54 7.45
C LYS A 183 9.68 -8.61 6.44
N THR A 184 10.68 -9.43 6.78
CA THR A 184 11.13 -10.54 5.93
C THR A 184 10.04 -11.58 5.71
N HIS A 185 9.35 -12.03 6.76
CA HIS A 185 8.29 -13.02 6.62
C HIS A 185 7.07 -12.50 5.87
N VAL A 186 6.69 -11.22 6.10
CA VAL A 186 5.61 -10.56 5.33
C VAL A 186 5.99 -10.48 3.85
N GLY A 187 7.20 -10.02 3.53
CA GLY A 187 7.70 -9.94 2.16
C GLY A 187 7.69 -11.31 1.48
N SER A 188 8.29 -12.32 2.12
CA SER A 188 8.34 -13.69 1.60
C SER A 188 6.95 -14.28 1.36
N ALA A 189 6.00 -14.07 2.28
CA ALA A 189 4.62 -14.53 2.10
C ALA A 189 3.94 -13.80 0.93
N MET A 190 4.13 -12.49 0.82
CA MET A 190 3.58 -11.70 -0.29
C MET A 190 4.14 -12.13 -1.64
N ASP A 191 5.45 -12.35 -1.74
CA ASP A 191 6.13 -12.79 -2.96
C ASP A 191 5.61 -14.17 -3.41
N LYS A 192 5.51 -15.13 -2.49
CA LYS A 192 4.98 -16.47 -2.77
C LYS A 192 3.53 -16.47 -3.23
N LEU A 193 2.73 -15.50 -2.76
CA LEU A 193 1.32 -15.35 -3.10
C LEU A 193 1.10 -14.39 -4.29
N GLY A 194 2.15 -13.78 -4.85
CA GLY A 194 2.06 -12.79 -5.92
C GLY A 194 1.32 -11.51 -5.52
N LEU A 195 1.42 -11.12 -4.24
CA LEU A 195 0.70 -9.96 -3.68
C LEU A 195 1.58 -8.71 -3.73
N ARG A 196 0.97 -7.58 -4.06
CA ARG A 196 1.66 -6.31 -4.27
C ARG A 196 1.70 -5.41 -3.03
N ASN A 197 0.77 -5.60 -2.11
CA ASN A 197 0.70 -4.80 -0.89
C ASN A 197 0.09 -5.59 0.28
N ARG A 198 0.22 -5.02 1.48
CA ARG A 198 -0.28 -5.61 2.73
C ARG A 198 -1.80 -5.76 2.76
N ILE A 199 -2.54 -4.94 2.02
CA ILE A 199 -4.00 -5.00 1.96
C ILE A 199 -4.42 -6.29 1.27
N GLN A 200 -3.79 -6.59 0.12
CA GLN A 200 -4.02 -7.85 -0.57
C GLN A 200 -3.67 -9.04 0.32
N ALA A 201 -2.57 -8.95 1.09
CA ALA A 201 -2.20 -9.97 2.07
C ALA A 201 -3.27 -10.15 3.16
N ALA A 202 -3.81 -9.06 3.70
CA ALA A 202 -4.88 -9.11 4.69
C ALA A 202 -6.18 -9.72 4.11
N VAL A 203 -6.57 -9.32 2.90
CA VAL A 203 -7.75 -9.90 2.20
C VAL A 203 -7.55 -11.40 1.99
N VAL A 204 -6.37 -11.84 1.53
CA VAL A 204 -6.06 -13.26 1.35
C VAL A 204 -6.12 -14.02 2.66
N ALA A 205 -5.58 -13.47 3.76
CA ALA A 205 -5.63 -14.09 5.08
C ALA A 205 -7.07 -14.41 5.54
N HIS A 206 -8.01 -13.48 5.28
CA HIS A 206 -9.43 -13.72 5.54
C HIS A 206 -10.03 -14.78 4.62
N ARG A 207 -9.73 -14.73 3.31
CA ARG A 207 -10.27 -15.64 2.30
C ARG A 207 -9.89 -17.11 2.55
N ILE A 208 -8.66 -17.34 3.02
CA ILE A 208 -8.16 -18.68 3.32
C ILE A 208 -8.44 -19.10 4.77
N GLY A 209 -9.23 -18.32 5.51
CA GLY A 209 -9.71 -18.66 6.83
C GLY A 209 -8.68 -18.56 7.97
N LEU A 210 -7.58 -17.82 7.78
CA LEU A 210 -6.61 -17.54 8.85
C LEU A 210 -7.13 -16.55 9.89
N VAL A 211 -8.16 -15.79 9.54
CA VAL A 211 -8.75 -14.73 10.37
C VAL A 211 -10.26 -14.88 10.33
N ASP A 212 -10.91 -14.79 11.49
CA ASP A 212 -12.37 -14.84 11.61
C ASP A 212 -13.04 -13.48 11.24
N ALA A 213 -14.36 -13.47 11.14
CA ALA A 213 -15.15 -12.26 10.88
C ALA A 213 -14.99 -11.17 11.95
N ALA A 214 -14.50 -11.51 13.14
CA ALA A 214 -14.17 -10.56 14.21
C ALA A 214 -12.70 -10.10 14.17
N PHE A 215 -12.00 -10.33 13.07
CA PHE A 215 -10.59 -9.99 12.89
C PHE A 215 -9.66 -10.62 13.95
N ARG A 216 -9.94 -11.88 14.35
CA ARG A 216 -9.10 -12.65 15.26
C ARG A 216 -8.41 -13.79 14.50
N PRO A 217 -7.13 -14.08 14.79
CA PRO A 217 -6.44 -15.20 14.14
C PRO A 217 -7.13 -16.52 14.53
N VAL A 218 -7.41 -17.34 13.53
CA VAL A 218 -7.92 -18.70 13.72
C VAL A 218 -6.72 -19.62 13.99
N ARG A 219 -6.73 -20.32 15.12
CA ARG A 219 -5.70 -21.34 15.39
C ARG A 219 -5.93 -22.50 14.41
N HIS A 220 -4.99 -22.70 13.49
CA HIS A 220 -4.99 -23.95 12.72
C HIS A 220 -4.67 -25.10 13.66
N PRO A 221 -5.46 -26.19 13.64
CA PRO A 221 -5.03 -27.44 14.29
C PRO A 221 -3.73 -27.90 13.61
N PRO A 222 -2.75 -28.43 14.36
CA PRO A 222 -1.56 -29.01 13.77
C PRO A 222 -2.00 -30.08 12.76
N ARG A 223 -1.48 -29.97 11.52
CA ARG A 223 -1.66 -31.05 10.53
C ARG A 223 -0.91 -32.25 11.06
N GLY A 224 -1.66 -33.29 11.46
CA GLY A 224 -1.12 -34.60 11.79
C GLY A 224 -0.43 -35.26 10.59
#